data_1f479e4cdacabd1727f394304702ec36
#
_entry.id   1f479e4cdacabd1727f394304702ec36
#
_cell.length_a   1.000
_cell.length_b   1.000
_cell.length_c   1.000
_cell.angle_alpha   90.00
_cell.angle_beta   90.00
_cell.angle_gamma   90.00
#
_symmetry.space_group_name_H-M   'P 1'
#
loop_
_entity.id
_entity.type
_entity.pdbx_description
1 polymer ?
#
loop_
_entity_poly.entity_id
_entity_poly.type
_entity_poly.pdbx_seq_one_letter_code
_entity_poly.pdbx_strand_id
1 'polypeptide(L)'
;MADDIAADLGADRSLLLVDDDEPFVKRLAKAMEKRGFLPDTAQSVAEGRAKAIASPPAYAVVDLRLEDGNGLEVIEALREKRPDCRIVVLTGYGAIATAVAAVKIGAVDYLSKPADANDVTLALLAKGEAMPLPPENPMSADRVRWEHIQRVYEMCDRNVSETARRLSMHRRTLQRILAKRSPR
;
A
#
# COMPACT_ATOMS: atom_id res chain seq x y z
N MET A 1 -6.01 -10.78 22.47
CA MET A 1 -5.51 -10.46 21.09
C MET A 1 -4.59 -9.24 21.05
N ALA A 2 -4.81 -8.14 21.76
CA ALA A 2 -3.86 -7.02 21.78
C ALA A 2 -2.58 -7.32 22.59
N ASP A 3 -2.70 -8.09 23.67
CA ASP A 3 -1.55 -8.50 24.50
C ASP A 3 -0.60 -9.50 23.80
N ASP A 4 -1.10 -10.28 22.85
CA ASP A 4 -0.29 -11.27 22.12
C ASP A 4 0.61 -10.61 21.05
N ILE A 5 0.12 -9.52 20.44
CA ILE A 5 0.86 -8.77 19.42
C ILE A 5 2.06 -8.02 20.03
N ALA A 6 1.91 -7.49 21.24
CA ALA A 6 2.98 -6.77 21.94
C ALA A 6 4.19 -7.67 22.29
N ALA A 7 3.97 -8.97 22.43
CA ALA A 7 5.02 -9.95 22.71
C ALA A 7 5.85 -10.31 21.45
N ASP A 8 5.28 -10.20 20.27
CA ASP A 8 5.97 -10.45 18.99
C ASP A 8 6.73 -9.22 18.44
N LEU A 9 6.45 -8.04 18.97
CA LEU A 9 7.21 -6.82 18.67
C LEU A 9 8.59 -6.89 19.33
N GLY A 10 9.64 -6.70 18.55
CA GLY A 10 10.99 -6.57 19.07
C GLY A 10 11.16 -5.39 20.04
N ALA A 11 12.37 -5.21 20.58
CA ALA A 11 12.69 -4.08 21.47
C ALA A 11 12.53 -2.72 20.76
N ASP A 12 12.83 -2.65 19.47
CA ASP A 12 12.61 -1.48 18.63
C ASP A 12 11.24 -1.60 17.92
N ARG A 13 10.36 -0.65 18.22
CA ARG A 13 8.99 -0.59 17.73
C ARG A 13 8.75 0.54 16.75
N SER A 14 9.84 1.18 16.28
CA SER A 14 9.76 2.29 15.32
C SER A 14 9.14 1.84 14.00
N LEU A 15 8.18 2.59 13.50
CA LEU A 15 7.43 2.29 12.29
C LEU A 15 7.36 3.55 11.43
N LEU A 16 7.74 3.45 10.16
CA LEU A 16 7.53 4.51 9.17
C LEU A 16 6.36 4.15 8.25
N LEU A 17 5.39 5.05 8.16
CA LEU A 17 4.24 4.95 7.25
C LEU A 17 4.39 5.98 6.14
N VAL A 18 4.47 5.53 4.89
CA VAL A 18 4.67 6.40 3.71
C VAL A 18 3.51 6.22 2.74
N ASP A 19 2.68 7.25 2.60
CA ASP A 19 1.50 7.26 1.73
C ASP A 19 0.99 8.70 1.58
N ASP A 20 0.59 9.13 0.40
CA ASP A 20 0.09 10.48 0.11
C ASP A 20 -1.38 10.69 0.53
N ASP A 21 -2.11 9.61 0.85
CA ASP A 21 -3.45 9.69 1.47
C ASP A 21 -3.33 10.02 2.97
N GLU A 22 -3.23 11.31 3.30
CA GLU A 22 -3.10 11.80 4.69
C GLU A 22 -4.19 11.26 5.63
N PRO A 23 -5.50 11.24 5.28
CA PRO A 23 -6.54 10.63 6.10
C PRO A 23 -6.31 9.14 6.37
N PHE A 24 -5.84 8.40 5.39
CA PHE A 24 -5.51 6.98 5.55
C PHE A 24 -4.32 6.79 6.49
N VAL A 25 -3.23 7.53 6.27
CA VAL A 25 -2.01 7.47 7.11
C VAL A 25 -2.33 7.77 8.56
N LYS A 26 -3.10 8.83 8.84
CA LYS A 26 -3.50 9.20 10.20
C LYS A 26 -4.32 8.11 10.90
N ARG A 27 -5.26 7.49 10.18
CA ARG A 27 -6.05 6.38 10.74
C ARG A 27 -5.19 5.16 11.01
N LEU A 28 -4.32 4.81 10.05
CA LEU A 28 -3.42 3.67 10.19
C LEU A 28 -2.43 3.89 11.34
N ALA A 29 -1.79 5.05 11.42
CA ALA A 29 -0.86 5.39 12.51
C ALA A 29 -1.51 5.21 13.88
N LYS A 30 -2.69 5.80 14.10
CA LYS A 30 -3.44 5.67 15.35
C LYS A 30 -3.81 4.20 15.68
N ALA A 31 -4.08 3.40 14.65
CA ALA A 31 -4.38 1.99 14.83
C ALA A 31 -3.12 1.16 15.15
N MET A 32 -1.97 1.52 14.59
CA MET A 32 -0.69 0.87 14.87
C MET A 32 -0.13 1.26 16.25
N GLU A 33 -0.32 2.52 16.70
CA GLU A 33 -0.02 2.94 18.08
C GLU A 33 -0.73 2.06 19.12
N LYS A 34 -2.01 1.80 18.92
CA LYS A 34 -2.79 0.91 19.80
C LYS A 34 -2.27 -0.53 19.86
N ARG A 35 -1.48 -0.93 18.85
CA ARG A 35 -0.83 -2.24 18.77
C ARG A 35 0.60 -2.24 19.31
N GLY A 36 1.07 -1.07 19.82
CA GLY A 36 2.37 -0.92 20.45
C GLY A 36 3.49 -0.48 19.54
N PHE A 37 3.23 -0.18 18.26
CA PHE A 37 4.21 0.45 17.38
C PHE A 37 4.38 1.94 17.71
N LEU A 38 5.50 2.50 17.28
CA LEU A 38 5.81 3.93 17.37
C LEU A 38 5.85 4.52 15.96
N PRO A 39 4.69 4.88 15.38
CA PRO A 39 4.62 5.32 14.00
C PRO A 39 5.11 6.76 13.82
N ASP A 40 5.94 6.96 12.80
CA ASP A 40 6.20 8.22 12.13
C ASP A 40 5.59 8.16 10.72
N THR A 41 5.22 9.30 10.16
CA THR A 41 4.47 9.35 8.89
C THR A 41 5.19 10.23 7.87
N ALA A 42 5.11 9.87 6.59
CA ALA A 42 5.59 10.66 5.47
C ALA A 42 4.55 10.64 4.34
N GLN A 43 4.40 11.76 3.63
CA GLN A 43 3.41 11.92 2.58
C GLN A 43 4.02 12.01 1.17
N SER A 44 5.33 11.83 1.07
CA SER A 44 6.06 11.93 -0.20
C SER A 44 7.28 11.01 -0.20
N VAL A 45 7.81 10.71 -1.38
CA VAL A 45 9.08 10.01 -1.55
C VAL A 45 10.21 10.77 -0.86
N ALA A 46 10.26 12.09 -1.08
CA ALA A 46 11.31 12.94 -0.51
C ALA A 46 11.31 12.89 1.03
N GLU A 47 10.14 13.03 1.66
CA GLU A 47 10.00 12.96 3.12
C GLU A 47 10.31 11.55 3.64
N GLY A 48 9.77 10.50 3.00
CA GLY A 48 10.01 9.12 3.37
C GLY A 48 11.49 8.75 3.34
N ARG A 49 12.22 9.15 2.29
CA ARG A 49 13.67 8.96 2.19
C ARG A 49 14.45 9.72 3.26
N ALA A 50 14.09 10.98 3.48
CA ALA A 50 14.74 11.80 4.51
C ALA A 50 14.64 11.14 5.89
N LYS A 51 13.44 10.66 6.27
CA LYS A 51 13.21 9.95 7.54
C LYS A 51 13.90 8.60 7.60
N ALA A 52 13.88 7.81 6.51
CA ALA A 52 14.58 6.54 6.40
C ALA A 52 16.10 6.68 6.62
N ILE A 53 16.69 7.80 6.20
CA ILE A 53 18.11 8.08 6.36
C ILE A 53 18.42 8.63 7.75
N ALA A 54 17.61 9.57 8.24
CA ALA A 54 17.86 10.26 9.50
C ALA A 54 17.62 9.36 10.73
N SER A 55 16.60 8.50 10.68
CA SER A 55 16.22 7.60 11.78
C SER A 55 15.64 6.30 11.21
N PRO A 56 16.50 5.36 10.76
CA PRO A 56 16.06 4.13 10.10
C PRO A 56 15.16 3.28 11.03
N PRO A 57 13.88 3.05 10.69
CA PRO A 57 12.92 2.36 11.54
C PRO A 57 13.08 0.84 11.48
N ALA A 58 12.57 0.14 12.53
CA ALA A 58 12.50 -1.32 12.52
C ALA A 58 11.46 -1.88 11.54
N TYR A 59 10.40 -1.12 11.34
CA TYR A 59 9.26 -1.49 10.50
C TYR A 59 8.93 -0.35 9.53
N ALA A 60 8.47 -0.69 8.34
CA ALA A 60 8.00 0.30 7.38
C ALA A 60 6.80 -0.21 6.58
N VAL A 61 5.89 0.69 6.28
CA VAL A 61 4.78 0.46 5.34
C VAL A 61 4.86 1.54 4.28
N VAL A 62 5.01 1.16 3.03
CA VAL A 62 5.30 2.10 1.93
C VAL A 62 4.32 1.90 0.79
N ASP A 63 3.61 2.97 0.40
CA ASP A 63 2.89 2.97 -0.87
C ASP A 63 3.88 3.11 -2.03
N LEU A 64 3.67 2.33 -3.08
CA LEU A 64 4.48 2.41 -4.30
C LEU A 64 4.12 3.61 -5.18
N ARG A 65 2.92 4.15 -5.04
CA ARG A 65 2.45 5.29 -5.82
C ARG A 65 2.28 6.49 -4.92
N LEU A 66 3.20 7.40 -5.03
CA LEU A 66 3.17 8.69 -4.36
C LEU A 66 3.07 9.80 -5.42
N GLU A 67 2.53 10.95 -5.05
CA GLU A 67 2.37 12.07 -5.98
C GLU A 67 3.69 12.54 -6.59
N ASP A 68 4.78 12.48 -5.81
CA ASP A 68 6.12 12.94 -6.20
C ASP A 68 7.02 11.83 -6.76
N GLY A 69 6.55 10.55 -6.84
CA GLY A 69 7.38 9.49 -7.41
C GLY A 69 7.00 8.07 -7.01
N ASN A 70 8.01 7.21 -6.99
CA ASN A 70 7.85 5.80 -6.71
C ASN A 70 8.40 5.43 -5.33
N GLY A 71 7.56 4.81 -4.50
CA GLY A 71 7.95 4.33 -3.17
C GLY A 71 9.12 3.33 -3.14
N LEU A 72 9.50 2.75 -4.28
CA LEU A 72 10.70 1.91 -4.37
C LEU A 72 11.95 2.64 -3.90
N GLU A 73 12.07 3.94 -4.16
CA GLU A 73 13.21 4.75 -3.72
C GLU A 73 13.31 4.85 -2.18
N VAL A 74 12.16 4.84 -1.49
CA VAL A 74 12.12 4.81 -0.02
C VAL A 74 12.58 3.43 0.47
N ILE A 75 12.15 2.35 -0.18
CA ILE A 75 12.54 0.98 0.15
C ILE A 75 14.04 0.78 -0.02
N GLU A 76 14.62 1.29 -1.11
CA GLU A 76 16.06 1.24 -1.35
C GLU A 76 16.84 1.98 -0.25
N ALA A 77 16.41 3.18 0.12
CA ALA A 77 17.02 3.94 1.21
C ALA A 77 16.93 3.21 2.56
N LEU A 78 15.77 2.59 2.86
CA LEU A 78 15.60 1.76 4.06
C LEU A 78 16.55 0.57 4.06
N ARG A 79 16.68 -0.15 2.95
CA ARG A 79 17.57 -1.30 2.82
C ARG A 79 19.05 -0.93 2.96
N GLU A 80 19.44 0.22 2.42
CA GLU A 80 20.81 0.72 2.56
C GLU A 80 21.15 1.06 4.02
N LYS A 81 20.21 1.73 4.74
CA LYS A 81 20.47 2.23 6.10
C LYS A 81 20.13 1.21 7.19
N ARG A 82 19.17 0.34 6.96
CA ARG A 82 18.74 -0.69 7.90
C ARG A 82 18.31 -1.96 7.15
N PRO A 83 19.25 -2.87 6.87
CA PRO A 83 18.98 -4.11 6.13
C PRO A 83 17.96 -5.04 6.79
N ASP A 84 17.83 -5.00 8.13
CA ASP A 84 16.89 -5.80 8.93
C ASP A 84 15.49 -5.16 9.05
N CYS A 85 15.28 -3.93 8.53
CA CYS A 85 13.96 -3.29 8.53
C CYS A 85 12.92 -4.19 7.85
N ARG A 86 11.80 -4.40 8.50
CA ARG A 86 10.68 -5.19 7.94
C ARG A 86 9.75 -4.26 7.16
N ILE A 87 9.78 -4.41 5.85
CA ILE A 87 9.09 -3.51 4.91
C ILE A 87 7.90 -4.23 4.31
N VAL A 88 6.71 -3.69 4.50
CA VAL A 88 5.48 -4.10 3.83
C VAL A 88 5.08 -3.04 2.82
N VAL A 89 4.76 -3.47 1.62
CA VAL A 89 4.31 -2.59 0.55
C VAL A 89 2.80 -2.53 0.52
N LEU A 90 2.25 -1.32 0.54
CA LEU A 90 0.85 -1.09 0.19
C LEU A 90 0.76 -0.70 -1.28
N THR A 91 -0.13 -1.29 -2.02
CA THR A 91 -0.31 -0.95 -3.43
C THR A 91 -1.78 -0.97 -3.82
N GLY A 92 -2.17 -0.01 -4.63
CA GLY A 92 -3.46 -0.08 -5.31
C GLY A 92 -3.43 -1.10 -6.46
N TYR A 93 -4.60 -1.56 -6.89
CA TYR A 93 -4.77 -2.50 -7.99
C TYR A 93 -3.97 -2.12 -9.25
N GLY A 94 -3.32 -3.12 -9.86
CA GLY A 94 -2.59 -2.97 -11.12
C GLY A 94 -1.07 -2.79 -11.01
N ALA A 95 -0.50 -2.85 -9.81
CA ALA A 95 0.94 -2.70 -9.60
C ALA A 95 1.67 -4.03 -9.32
N ILE A 96 1.18 -5.17 -9.84
CA ILE A 96 1.80 -6.50 -9.61
C ILE A 96 3.28 -6.50 -10.00
N ALA A 97 3.62 -5.93 -11.15
CA ALA A 97 5.02 -5.86 -11.59
C ALA A 97 5.89 -5.03 -10.62
N THR A 98 5.34 -3.95 -10.07
CA THR A 98 6.04 -3.09 -9.11
C THR A 98 6.12 -3.74 -7.73
N ALA A 99 5.09 -4.50 -7.32
CA ALA A 99 5.12 -5.30 -6.09
C ALA A 99 6.19 -6.40 -6.16
N VAL A 100 6.32 -7.08 -7.31
CA VAL A 100 7.41 -8.05 -7.55
C VAL A 100 8.78 -7.37 -7.49
N ALA A 101 8.92 -6.15 -8.03
CA ALA A 101 10.16 -5.39 -7.92
C ALA A 101 10.48 -5.05 -6.46
N ALA A 102 9.48 -4.63 -5.66
CA ALA A 102 9.64 -4.33 -4.25
C ALA A 102 10.12 -5.55 -3.43
N VAL A 103 9.56 -6.73 -3.70
CA VAL A 103 10.01 -7.99 -3.07
C VAL A 103 11.46 -8.30 -3.44
N LYS A 104 11.88 -8.09 -4.70
CA LYS A 104 13.26 -8.31 -5.14
C LYS A 104 14.28 -7.41 -4.45
N ILE A 105 13.89 -6.19 -4.06
CA ILE A 105 14.74 -5.26 -3.31
C ILE A 105 14.58 -5.39 -1.79
N GLY A 106 13.80 -6.39 -1.35
CA GLY A 106 13.77 -6.84 0.04
C GLY A 106 12.52 -6.48 0.84
N ALA A 107 11.41 -6.05 0.24
CA ALA A 107 10.14 -6.01 0.96
C ALA A 107 9.77 -7.43 1.43
N VAL A 108 9.28 -7.56 2.66
CA VAL A 108 8.91 -8.87 3.24
C VAL A 108 7.57 -9.33 2.72
N ASP A 109 6.68 -8.39 2.39
CA ASP A 109 5.34 -8.70 1.89
C ASP A 109 4.74 -7.51 1.13
N TYR A 110 3.64 -7.76 0.41
CA TYR A 110 2.83 -6.71 -0.20
C TYR A 110 1.35 -6.91 0.14
N LEU A 111 0.63 -5.82 0.31
CA LEU A 111 -0.81 -5.81 0.58
C LEU A 111 -1.51 -4.93 -0.46
N SER A 112 -2.65 -5.41 -0.96
CA SER A 112 -3.50 -4.60 -1.82
C SER A 112 -4.38 -3.66 -0.99
N LYS A 113 -4.45 -2.39 -1.39
CA LYS A 113 -5.44 -1.46 -0.82
C LYS A 113 -6.87 -1.84 -1.29
N PRO A 114 -7.87 -1.84 -0.41
CA PRO A 114 -7.83 -1.43 0.97
C PRO A 114 -7.23 -2.50 1.89
N ALA A 115 -6.26 -2.13 2.74
CA ALA A 115 -5.72 -2.98 3.79
C ALA A 115 -6.06 -2.37 5.15
N ASP A 116 -6.39 -3.20 6.11
CA ASP A 116 -6.63 -2.75 7.47
C ASP A 116 -5.38 -2.90 8.36
N ALA A 117 -5.46 -2.37 9.58
CA ALA A 117 -4.34 -2.43 10.50
C ALA A 117 -4.01 -3.86 11.00
N ASN A 118 -4.94 -4.81 10.90
CA ASN A 118 -4.67 -6.21 11.23
C ASN A 118 -3.85 -6.85 10.12
N ASP A 119 -4.25 -6.64 8.86
CA ASP A 119 -3.50 -7.12 7.69
C ASP A 119 -2.06 -6.61 7.73
N VAL A 120 -1.88 -5.31 7.98
CA VAL A 120 -0.57 -4.66 8.08
C VAL A 120 0.26 -5.25 9.23
N THR A 121 -0.35 -5.44 10.40
CA THR A 121 0.34 -6.02 11.57
C THR A 121 0.79 -7.45 11.29
N LEU A 122 -0.08 -8.29 10.74
CA LEU A 122 0.24 -9.67 10.40
C LEU A 122 1.38 -9.74 9.40
N ALA A 123 1.35 -8.92 8.35
CA ALA A 123 2.40 -8.87 7.35
C ALA A 123 3.75 -8.38 7.94
N LEU A 124 3.72 -7.34 8.81
CA LEU A 124 4.92 -6.87 9.47
C LEU A 124 5.53 -7.90 10.45
N LEU A 125 4.73 -8.72 11.09
CA LEU A 125 5.18 -9.70 12.09
C LEU A 125 5.36 -11.12 11.53
N ALA A 126 4.98 -11.38 10.27
CA ALA A 126 5.12 -12.68 9.64
C ALA A 126 6.58 -13.17 9.74
N LYS A 127 6.82 -14.27 10.43
CA LYS A 127 8.14 -14.89 10.54
C LYS A 127 8.45 -15.64 9.22
N GLY A 128 9.01 -14.94 8.26
CA GLY A 128 9.88 -15.41 7.18
C GLY A 128 9.57 -16.68 6.38
N GLU A 129 8.34 -17.19 6.29
CA GLU A 129 8.04 -18.43 5.56
C GLU A 129 6.81 -18.40 4.63
N ALA A 130 6.20 -17.27 4.39
CA ALA A 130 5.09 -17.26 3.45
C ALA A 130 5.17 -16.06 2.52
N MET A 131 5.64 -16.27 1.30
CA MET A 131 5.02 -15.53 0.19
C MET A 131 3.51 -15.75 0.35
N PRO A 132 2.69 -14.69 0.47
CA PRO A 132 1.25 -14.89 0.49
C PRO A 132 0.89 -15.67 -0.77
N LEU A 133 0.24 -16.79 -0.58
CA LEU A 133 -0.41 -17.48 -1.69
C LEU A 133 -1.33 -16.46 -2.36
N PRO A 134 -1.36 -16.41 -3.70
CA PRO A 134 -2.37 -15.64 -4.40
C PRO A 134 -3.72 -15.97 -3.75
N PRO A 135 -4.59 -14.98 -3.51
CA PRO A 135 -5.89 -15.24 -2.90
C PRO A 135 -6.55 -16.42 -3.64
N GLU A 136 -7.05 -17.39 -2.89
CA GLU A 136 -7.67 -18.63 -3.43
C GLU A 136 -8.78 -18.32 -4.46
N ASN A 137 -9.32 -17.12 -4.41
CA ASN A 137 -10.21 -16.57 -5.43
C ASN A 137 -9.64 -15.25 -5.98
N PRO A 138 -8.86 -15.29 -7.05
CA PRO A 138 -8.47 -14.06 -7.73
C PRO A 138 -9.72 -13.33 -8.19
N MET A 139 -9.75 -12.02 -7.96
CA MET A 139 -10.87 -11.21 -8.45
C MET A 139 -11.05 -11.45 -9.95
N SER A 140 -12.30 -11.56 -10.38
CA SER A 140 -12.59 -11.72 -11.80
C SER A 140 -12.02 -10.54 -12.60
N ALA A 141 -11.55 -10.81 -13.82
CA ALA A 141 -11.00 -9.76 -14.69
C ALA A 141 -12.00 -8.60 -14.89
N ASP A 142 -13.30 -8.90 -14.87
CA ASP A 142 -14.37 -7.90 -14.95
C ASP A 142 -14.44 -7.00 -13.72
N ARG A 143 -14.19 -7.55 -12.52
CA ARG A 143 -14.16 -6.78 -11.28
C ARG A 143 -12.94 -5.86 -11.23
N VAL A 144 -11.76 -6.37 -11.58
CA VAL A 144 -10.52 -5.57 -11.69
C VAL A 144 -10.70 -4.42 -12.67
N ARG A 145 -11.28 -4.71 -13.84
CA ARG A 145 -11.58 -3.70 -14.85
C ARG A 145 -12.58 -2.66 -14.36
N TRP A 146 -13.63 -3.09 -13.67
CA TRP A 146 -14.65 -2.21 -13.12
C TRP A 146 -14.07 -1.26 -12.06
N GLU A 147 -13.27 -1.78 -11.13
CA GLU A 147 -12.61 -0.99 -10.08
C GLU A 147 -11.61 0.02 -10.66
N HIS A 148 -10.84 -0.38 -11.67
CA HIS A 148 -9.94 0.53 -12.38
C HIS A 148 -10.71 1.69 -13.04
N ILE A 149 -11.85 1.40 -13.69
CA ILE A 149 -12.70 2.40 -14.30
C ILE A 149 -13.27 3.35 -13.25
N GLN A 150 -13.75 2.85 -12.12
CA GLN A 150 -14.28 3.68 -11.02
C GLN A 150 -13.22 4.63 -10.48
N ARG A 151 -12.00 4.15 -10.27
CA ARG A 151 -10.88 4.98 -9.80
C ARG A 151 -10.56 6.12 -10.77
N VAL A 152 -10.41 5.81 -12.07
CA VAL A 152 -10.13 6.85 -13.07
C VAL A 152 -11.31 7.84 -13.18
N TYR A 153 -12.53 7.38 -12.95
CA TYR A 153 -13.72 8.22 -12.91
C TYR A 153 -13.70 9.20 -11.74
N GLU A 154 -13.33 8.73 -10.52
CA GLU A 154 -13.14 9.60 -9.36
C GLU A 154 -11.97 10.59 -9.57
N MET A 155 -10.83 10.14 -10.10
CA MET A 155 -9.69 11.01 -10.44
C MET A 155 -10.02 12.08 -11.49
N CYS A 156 -11.07 11.90 -12.27
CA CYS A 156 -11.55 12.88 -13.25
C CYS A 156 -12.75 13.70 -12.72
N ASP A 157 -12.90 13.81 -11.40
CA ASP A 157 -14.02 14.51 -10.76
C ASP A 157 -15.39 14.05 -11.28
N ARG A 158 -15.52 12.75 -11.53
CA ARG A 158 -16.72 12.11 -12.10
C ARG A 158 -17.10 12.61 -13.50
N ASN A 159 -16.16 13.16 -14.23
CA ASN A 159 -16.36 13.61 -15.59
C ASN A 159 -16.26 12.45 -16.58
N VAL A 160 -17.41 11.96 -17.06
CA VAL A 160 -17.51 10.82 -17.99
C VAL A 160 -16.70 11.03 -19.28
N SER A 161 -16.67 12.24 -19.84
CA SER A 161 -15.97 12.52 -21.09
C SER A 161 -14.47 12.47 -20.94
N GLU A 162 -13.95 13.04 -19.86
CA GLU A 162 -12.52 13.01 -19.50
C GLU A 162 -12.07 11.60 -19.17
N THR A 163 -12.86 10.89 -18.35
CA THR A 163 -12.59 9.48 -18.00
C THR A 163 -12.53 8.59 -19.24
N ALA A 164 -13.49 8.75 -20.16
CA ALA A 164 -13.53 7.98 -21.41
C ALA A 164 -12.28 8.23 -22.26
N ARG A 165 -11.82 9.50 -22.33
CA ARG A 165 -10.60 9.89 -23.03
C ARG A 165 -9.36 9.23 -22.41
N ARG A 166 -9.20 9.33 -21.08
CA ARG A 166 -8.06 8.73 -20.35
C ARG A 166 -8.00 7.21 -20.46
N LEU A 167 -9.17 6.56 -20.47
CA LEU A 167 -9.27 5.11 -20.61
C LEU A 167 -9.28 4.63 -22.08
N SER A 168 -9.16 5.52 -23.05
CA SER A 168 -9.28 5.20 -24.48
C SER A 168 -10.54 4.42 -24.80
N MET A 169 -11.67 4.80 -24.17
CA MET A 169 -12.96 4.12 -24.28
C MET A 169 -14.01 5.03 -24.92
N HIS A 170 -14.97 4.44 -25.62
CA HIS A 170 -16.14 5.19 -26.04
C HIS A 170 -17.00 5.62 -24.84
N ARG A 171 -17.44 6.88 -24.82
CA ARG A 171 -18.29 7.45 -23.77
C ARG A 171 -19.51 6.59 -23.43
N ARG A 172 -20.19 6.05 -24.47
CA ARG A 172 -21.34 5.14 -24.26
C ARG A 172 -20.98 3.85 -23.54
N THR A 173 -19.82 3.29 -23.87
CA THR A 173 -19.31 2.08 -23.19
C THR A 173 -19.04 2.35 -21.74
N LEU A 174 -18.38 3.47 -21.43
CA LEU A 174 -18.10 3.88 -20.05
C LEU A 174 -19.41 4.10 -19.26
N GLN A 175 -20.37 4.85 -19.81
CA GLN A 175 -21.68 5.05 -19.17
C GLN A 175 -22.39 3.74 -18.82
N ARG A 176 -22.36 2.76 -19.74
CA ARG A 176 -22.94 1.44 -19.50
C ARG A 176 -22.24 0.67 -18.39
N ILE A 177 -20.93 0.83 -18.26
CA ILE A 177 -20.15 0.18 -17.19
C ILE A 177 -20.43 0.87 -15.85
N LEU A 178 -20.44 2.20 -15.79
CA LEU A 178 -20.72 2.98 -14.58
C LEU A 178 -22.14 2.76 -14.05
N ALA A 179 -23.11 2.47 -14.94
CA ALA A 179 -24.50 2.16 -14.58
C ALA A 179 -24.69 0.74 -14.01
N LYS A 180 -23.72 -0.16 -14.19
CA LYS A 180 -23.77 -1.53 -13.64
C LYS A 180 -23.27 -1.54 -12.19
N ARG A 181 -23.89 -2.41 -11.36
CA ARG A 181 -23.34 -2.73 -10.04
C ARG A 181 -22.00 -3.47 -10.20
N SER A 182 -21.16 -3.37 -9.15
CA SER A 182 -19.89 -4.11 -9.09
C SER A 182 -20.11 -5.59 -9.46
N PRO A 183 -19.33 -6.15 -10.39
CA PRO A 183 -19.30 -7.60 -10.61
C PRO A 183 -18.92 -8.33 -9.33
N ARG A 184 -19.54 -9.49 -9.11
CA ARG A 184 -19.18 -10.38 -7.98
C ARG A 184 -17.87 -11.10 -8.28
#